data_dca981272566c0e1602f95b7b49d8ea9
#
_entry.id   dca981272566c0e1602f95b7b49d8ea9
#
_cell.length_a   1.000
_cell.length_b   1.000
_cell.length_c   1.000
_cell.angle_alpha   90.00
_cell.angle_beta   90.00
_cell.angle_gamma   90.00
#
_symmetry.space_group_name_H-M   'P 1'
#
loop_
_entity.id
_entity.type
_entity.pdbx_description
1 polymer ?
#
loop_
_entity_poly.entity_id
_entity_poly.type
_entity_poly.pdbx_seq_one_letter_code
_entity_poly.pdbx_strand_id
1 'polypeptide(L)'
;MEEFKRLSRDLVAHGAILDYYQDTMLIPNGNIAKWDFIKHNGAAAVVPVDEQGRLIMVKQYRNALDRYTIEIPAGGLKSPSEPTKEAAERELAEETGYRAENVELLLTIRTTVAFCDEKISMYVASELIPSKQNLDENEFLNVETHSIESLIQMIYEGKIQDSKTIVGLMTYYHKYCK
;
A
#
# COMPACT_ATOMS: atom_id res chain seq x y z
N MET A 1 -2.28 -31.98 6.47
CA MET A 1 -3.01 -31.22 5.44
C MET A 1 -2.76 -31.90 4.11
N GLU A 2 -3.77 -32.08 3.31
CA GLU A 2 -3.64 -32.56 1.95
C GLU A 2 -2.84 -31.57 1.10
N GLU A 3 -2.02 -32.06 0.17
CA GLU A 3 -1.03 -31.26 -0.53
C GLU A 3 -1.59 -30.66 -1.83
N PHE A 4 -1.55 -29.33 -1.96
CA PHE A 4 -1.77 -28.61 -3.21
C PHE A 4 -0.45 -28.52 -3.97
N LYS A 5 -0.43 -28.87 -5.26
CA LYS A 5 0.76 -28.83 -6.08
C LYS A 5 0.55 -27.98 -7.33
N ARG A 6 1.36 -26.93 -7.50
CA ARG A 6 1.39 -26.18 -8.75
C ARG A 6 2.19 -26.97 -9.79
N LEU A 7 1.53 -27.33 -10.90
CA LEU A 7 2.13 -28.07 -12.02
C LEU A 7 2.82 -27.13 -13.01
N SER A 8 2.17 -25.98 -13.33
CA SER A 8 2.76 -24.91 -14.14
C SER A 8 2.25 -23.53 -13.70
N ARG A 9 2.99 -22.49 -14.09
CA ARG A 9 2.58 -21.09 -14.06
C ARG A 9 2.88 -20.49 -15.41
N ASP A 10 1.86 -20.07 -16.12
CA ASP A 10 1.96 -19.58 -17.49
C ASP A 10 1.61 -18.08 -17.51
N LEU A 11 2.51 -17.25 -18.07
CA LEU A 11 2.24 -15.83 -18.25
C LEU A 11 1.15 -15.66 -19.32
N VAL A 12 0.06 -14.99 -18.97
CA VAL A 12 -1.07 -14.72 -19.87
C VAL A 12 -0.98 -13.31 -20.44
N ALA A 13 -0.62 -12.32 -19.61
CA ALA A 13 -0.47 -10.94 -20.04
C ALA A 13 0.57 -10.21 -19.19
N HIS A 14 1.27 -9.27 -19.82
CA HIS A 14 2.20 -8.35 -19.18
C HIS A 14 1.58 -6.95 -19.18
N GLY A 15 1.45 -6.35 -18.00
CA GLY A 15 0.91 -5.00 -17.81
C GLY A 15 2.00 -4.01 -17.40
N ALA A 16 1.63 -2.74 -17.23
CA ALA A 16 2.55 -1.68 -16.84
C ALA A 16 3.07 -1.84 -15.40
N ILE A 17 2.21 -2.32 -14.48
CA ILE A 17 2.51 -2.43 -13.04
C ILE A 17 2.36 -3.84 -12.49
N LEU A 18 1.82 -4.77 -13.26
CA LEU A 18 1.56 -6.14 -12.84
C LEU A 18 1.64 -7.12 -14.00
N ASP A 19 1.89 -8.38 -13.66
CA ASP A 19 1.82 -9.50 -14.60
C ASP A 19 0.66 -10.42 -14.22
N TYR A 20 -0.11 -10.84 -15.22
CA TYR A 20 -1.17 -11.82 -15.05
C TYR A 20 -0.70 -13.19 -15.49
N TYR A 21 -0.80 -14.15 -14.59
CA TYR A 21 -0.49 -15.56 -14.81
C TYR A 21 -1.71 -16.43 -14.60
N GLN A 22 -1.68 -17.62 -15.22
CA GLN A 22 -2.58 -18.71 -14.91
C GLN A 22 -1.78 -19.90 -14.38
N ASP A 23 -2.09 -20.35 -13.17
CA ASP A 23 -1.53 -21.53 -12.55
C ASP A 23 -2.35 -22.77 -12.88
N THR A 24 -1.69 -23.87 -13.25
CA THR A 24 -2.29 -25.20 -13.31
C THR A 24 -1.99 -25.90 -11.98
N MET A 25 -3.04 -26.20 -11.24
CA MET A 25 -2.96 -26.79 -9.91
C MET A 25 -3.50 -28.20 -9.86
N LEU A 26 -2.75 -29.13 -9.27
CA LEU A 26 -3.28 -30.40 -8.78
C LEU A 26 -3.79 -30.16 -7.36
N ILE A 27 -5.08 -30.39 -7.17
CA ILE A 27 -5.73 -30.23 -5.87
C ILE A 27 -5.89 -31.58 -5.15
N PRO A 28 -6.09 -31.62 -3.82
CA PRO A 28 -5.98 -32.85 -3.03
C PRO A 28 -6.91 -33.98 -3.44
N ASN A 29 -8.05 -33.69 -4.06
CA ASN A 29 -8.99 -34.71 -4.56
C ASN A 29 -8.56 -35.33 -5.92
N GLY A 30 -7.37 -34.98 -6.44
CA GLY A 30 -6.84 -35.47 -7.72
C GLY A 30 -7.27 -34.66 -8.95
N ASN A 31 -8.15 -33.65 -8.80
CA ASN A 31 -8.57 -32.82 -9.91
C ASN A 31 -7.49 -31.80 -10.29
N ILE A 32 -7.53 -31.35 -11.56
CA ILE A 32 -6.72 -30.26 -12.07
C ILE A 32 -7.62 -29.02 -12.19
N ALA A 33 -7.15 -27.91 -11.62
CA ALA A 33 -7.84 -26.63 -11.66
C ALA A 33 -6.94 -25.53 -12.24
N LYS A 34 -7.54 -24.52 -12.87
CA LYS A 34 -6.86 -23.31 -13.33
C LYS A 34 -7.14 -22.20 -12.34
N TRP A 35 -6.06 -21.57 -11.82
CA TRP A 35 -6.15 -20.46 -10.87
C TRP A 35 -5.46 -19.24 -11.42
N ASP A 36 -6.08 -18.10 -11.22
CA ASP A 36 -5.52 -16.81 -11.60
C ASP A 36 -4.48 -16.36 -10.59
N PHE A 37 -3.41 -15.74 -11.06
CA PHE A 37 -2.39 -15.17 -10.21
C PHE A 37 -1.89 -13.84 -10.79
N ILE A 38 -1.91 -12.82 -9.96
CA ILE A 38 -1.33 -11.51 -10.25
C ILE A 38 0.00 -11.40 -9.50
N LYS A 39 1.07 -11.17 -10.25
CA LYS A 39 2.38 -10.88 -9.68
C LYS A 39 2.60 -9.39 -9.57
N HIS A 40 3.05 -8.95 -8.39
CA HIS A 40 3.35 -7.56 -8.08
C HIS A 40 4.72 -7.43 -7.39
N ASN A 41 5.46 -6.33 -7.64
CA ASN A 41 6.78 -6.13 -7.04
C ASN A 41 6.72 -5.82 -5.53
N GLY A 42 5.54 -5.51 -5.03
CA GLY A 42 5.33 -5.02 -3.67
C GLY A 42 5.30 -3.50 -3.62
N ALA A 43 5.01 -2.97 -2.44
CA ALA A 43 4.91 -1.55 -2.19
C ALA A 43 5.36 -1.20 -0.77
N ALA A 44 5.62 0.08 -0.54
CA ALA A 44 5.79 0.66 0.78
C ALA A 44 4.77 1.78 0.97
N ALA A 45 4.30 1.94 2.21
CA ALA A 45 3.37 2.99 2.60
C ALA A 45 3.84 3.62 3.92
N VAL A 46 3.41 4.84 4.18
CA VAL A 46 3.82 5.56 5.38
C VAL A 46 2.65 6.28 6.01
N VAL A 47 2.59 6.29 7.33
CA VAL A 47 1.70 7.11 8.17
C VAL A 47 2.53 8.26 8.72
N PRO A 48 2.55 9.43 8.07
CA PRO A 48 3.35 10.56 8.50
C PRO A 48 2.60 11.36 9.56
N VAL A 49 3.27 11.62 10.67
CA VAL A 49 2.69 12.31 11.84
C VAL A 49 3.45 13.61 12.08
N ASP A 50 2.74 14.74 12.06
CA ASP A 50 3.31 16.04 12.35
C ASP A 50 3.50 16.29 13.86
N GLU A 51 4.13 17.42 14.21
CA GLU A 51 4.40 17.81 15.62
C GLU A 51 3.12 18.02 16.45
N GLN A 52 1.98 18.25 15.80
CA GLN A 52 0.68 18.38 16.44
C GLN A 52 -0.08 17.06 16.54
N GLY A 53 0.52 15.95 16.14
CA GLY A 53 -0.10 14.63 16.11
C GLY A 53 -1.12 14.43 14.98
N ARG A 54 -1.14 15.32 13.98
CA ARG A 54 -2.01 15.20 12.81
C ARG A 54 -1.30 14.36 11.74
N LEU A 55 -2.08 13.72 10.89
CA LEU A 55 -1.58 12.84 9.84
C LEU A 55 -1.60 13.56 8.48
N ILE A 56 -0.51 13.40 7.74
CA ILE A 56 -0.40 13.91 6.37
C ILE A 56 -0.95 12.84 5.43
N MET A 57 -1.98 13.19 4.69
CA MET A 57 -2.66 12.32 3.75
C MET A 57 -2.52 12.85 2.33
N VAL A 58 -2.67 11.97 1.35
CA VAL A 58 -2.72 12.33 -0.07
C VAL A 58 -4.11 12.08 -0.62
N LYS A 59 -4.57 13.01 -1.46
CA LYS A 59 -5.81 12.87 -2.22
C LYS A 59 -5.48 12.75 -3.68
N GLN A 60 -5.78 11.58 -4.26
CA GLN A 60 -5.46 11.25 -5.64
C GLN A 60 -6.61 10.56 -6.35
N TYR A 61 -6.62 10.66 -7.68
CA TYR A 61 -7.58 9.94 -8.51
C TYR A 61 -7.20 8.48 -8.64
N ARG A 62 -8.17 7.58 -8.45
CA ARG A 62 -8.00 6.14 -8.66
C ARG A 62 -8.88 5.66 -9.79
N ASN A 63 -8.27 5.33 -10.91
CA ASN A 63 -8.93 4.82 -12.10
C ASN A 63 -9.86 3.62 -11.81
N ALA A 64 -9.43 2.70 -10.95
CA ALA A 64 -10.24 1.53 -10.59
C ALA A 64 -11.57 1.88 -9.90
N LEU A 65 -11.68 3.06 -9.31
CA LEU A 65 -12.88 3.53 -8.60
C LEU A 65 -13.57 4.71 -9.32
N ASP A 66 -12.95 5.23 -10.38
CA ASP A 66 -13.40 6.43 -11.13
C ASP A 66 -13.68 7.63 -10.20
N ARG A 67 -12.83 7.82 -9.17
CA ARG A 67 -12.98 8.91 -8.20
C ARG A 67 -11.68 9.24 -7.46
N TYR A 68 -11.70 10.39 -6.78
CA TYR A 68 -10.65 10.74 -5.82
C TYR A 68 -10.82 9.95 -4.50
N THR A 69 -9.69 9.52 -3.95
CA THR A 69 -9.58 8.85 -2.65
C THR A 69 -8.62 9.60 -1.75
N ILE A 70 -8.80 9.47 -0.42
CA ILE A 70 -7.87 9.96 0.59
C ILE A 70 -7.12 8.74 1.11
N GLU A 71 -5.79 8.79 1.02
CA GLU A 71 -4.92 7.66 1.30
C GLU A 71 -3.70 8.08 2.11
N ILE A 72 -3.07 7.14 2.78
CA ILE A 72 -1.70 7.32 3.27
C ILE A 72 -0.75 7.33 2.06
N PRO A 73 0.34 8.14 2.07
CA PRO A 73 1.37 8.11 1.03
C PRO A 73 1.91 6.71 0.81
N ALA A 74 2.02 6.29 -0.45
CA ALA A 74 2.46 4.94 -0.80
C ALA A 74 2.80 4.78 -2.27
N GLY A 75 3.84 4.01 -2.56
CA GLY A 75 4.18 3.65 -3.94
C GLY A 75 4.83 2.30 -4.10
N GLY A 76 4.92 1.87 -5.34
CA GLY A 76 5.51 0.60 -5.73
C GLY A 76 7.02 0.55 -5.50
N LEU A 77 7.53 -0.63 -5.19
CA LEU A 77 8.97 -0.86 -5.16
C LEU A 77 9.52 -0.78 -6.59
N LYS A 78 10.63 -0.08 -6.78
CA LYS A 78 11.36 0.01 -8.07
C LYS A 78 11.90 -1.34 -8.53
N SER A 79 12.16 -2.22 -7.57
CA SER A 79 12.51 -3.63 -7.82
C SER A 79 12.09 -4.49 -6.62
N PRO A 80 11.96 -5.83 -6.78
CA PRO A 80 11.65 -6.73 -5.67
C PRO A 80 12.71 -6.72 -4.54
N SER A 81 13.90 -6.20 -4.80
CA SER A 81 15.01 -6.11 -3.84
C SER A 81 15.16 -4.73 -3.20
N GLU A 82 14.36 -3.74 -3.58
CA GLU A 82 14.40 -2.41 -2.95
C GLU A 82 14.03 -2.54 -1.46
N PRO A 83 14.87 -1.98 -0.55
CA PRO A 83 14.53 -1.97 0.86
C PRO A 83 13.26 -1.16 1.11
N THR A 84 12.24 -1.78 1.71
CA THR A 84 10.92 -1.17 1.85
C THR A 84 10.92 0.09 2.72
N LYS A 85 11.90 0.24 3.64
CA LYS A 85 12.07 1.47 4.41
C LYS A 85 12.52 2.64 3.52
N GLU A 86 13.51 2.41 2.65
CA GLU A 86 14.00 3.42 1.71
C GLU A 86 12.88 3.82 0.72
N ALA A 87 12.08 2.84 0.27
CA ALA A 87 10.92 3.13 -0.56
C ALA A 87 9.88 3.99 0.17
N ALA A 88 9.58 3.71 1.44
CA ALA A 88 8.66 4.52 2.25
C ALA A 88 9.17 5.95 2.45
N GLU A 89 10.46 6.13 2.74
CA GLU A 89 11.10 7.44 2.89
C GLU A 89 11.08 8.23 1.56
N ARG A 90 11.29 7.56 0.45
CA ARG A 90 11.22 8.13 -0.89
C ARG A 90 9.81 8.60 -1.22
N GLU A 91 8.80 7.74 -1.07
CA GLU A 91 7.38 8.06 -1.32
C GLU A 91 6.89 9.19 -0.42
N LEU A 92 7.28 9.21 0.86
CA LEU A 92 6.98 10.33 1.76
C LEU A 92 7.47 11.65 1.16
N ALA A 93 8.72 11.68 0.70
CA ALA A 93 9.31 12.90 0.16
C ALA A 93 8.70 13.30 -1.20
N GLU A 94 8.53 12.33 -2.10
CA GLU A 94 8.02 12.56 -3.46
C GLU A 94 6.56 13.04 -3.43
N GLU A 95 5.69 12.38 -2.67
CA GLU A 95 4.25 12.69 -2.65
C GLU A 95 3.89 13.87 -1.73
N THR A 96 4.55 14.01 -0.58
CA THR A 96 4.12 14.97 0.43
C THR A 96 5.00 16.22 0.56
N GLY A 97 6.23 16.16 0.08
CA GLY A 97 7.21 17.22 0.33
C GLY A 97 7.73 17.23 1.77
N TYR A 98 7.66 16.10 2.48
CA TYR A 98 8.28 15.92 3.79
C TYR A 98 9.31 14.81 3.77
N ARG A 99 10.33 14.94 4.60
CA ARG A 99 11.22 13.87 5.04
C ARG A 99 10.98 13.62 6.52
N ALA A 100 11.49 12.53 7.07
CA ALA A 100 11.38 12.24 8.48
C ALA A 100 12.73 11.80 9.05
N GLU A 101 13.02 12.17 10.29
CA GLU A 101 14.21 11.67 11.01
C GLU A 101 13.94 10.27 11.58
N ASN A 102 12.70 9.99 11.97
CA ASN A 102 12.32 8.71 12.51
C ASN A 102 11.31 8.01 11.59
N VAL A 103 11.67 6.81 11.09
CA VAL A 103 10.80 5.95 10.27
C VAL A 103 10.87 4.53 10.80
N GLU A 104 9.77 4.05 11.38
CA GLU A 104 9.64 2.76 12.03
C GLU A 104 8.63 1.86 11.34
N LEU A 105 8.96 0.57 11.19
CA LEU A 105 8.03 -0.41 10.66
C LEU A 105 6.81 -0.55 11.58
N LEU A 106 5.63 -0.29 11.03
CA LEU A 106 4.35 -0.48 11.72
C LEU A 106 3.87 -1.92 11.57
N LEU A 107 3.69 -2.39 10.34
CA LEU A 107 3.33 -3.77 9.99
C LEU A 107 3.54 -4.01 8.49
N THR A 108 3.34 -5.26 8.09
CA THR A 108 3.31 -5.66 6.68
C THR A 108 2.03 -6.44 6.40
N ILE A 109 1.38 -6.13 5.28
CA ILE A 109 0.14 -6.80 4.86
C ILE A 109 0.30 -7.47 3.50
N ARG A 110 -0.63 -8.38 3.22
CA ARG A 110 -0.96 -8.86 1.88
C ARG A 110 -2.34 -8.30 1.51
N THR A 111 -2.45 -7.68 0.36
CA THR A 111 -3.67 -6.96 -0.03
C THR A 111 -4.80 -7.90 -0.45
N THR A 112 -4.47 -8.94 -1.22
CA THR A 112 -5.47 -9.83 -1.82
C THR A 112 -4.93 -11.25 -1.96
N VAL A 113 -4.87 -11.99 -0.85
CA VAL A 113 -4.25 -13.33 -0.78
C VAL A 113 -4.89 -14.38 -1.69
N ALA A 114 -6.08 -14.12 -2.22
CA ALA A 114 -6.79 -15.07 -3.08
C ALA A 114 -6.11 -15.26 -4.45
N PHE A 115 -5.52 -14.19 -5.01
CA PHE A 115 -4.97 -14.24 -6.37
C PHE A 115 -3.78 -13.29 -6.62
N CYS A 116 -3.30 -12.55 -5.62
CA CYS A 116 -2.22 -11.59 -5.77
C CYS A 116 -1.15 -11.79 -4.69
N ASP A 117 0.12 -11.67 -5.05
CA ASP A 117 1.23 -11.75 -4.11
C ASP A 117 1.70 -10.38 -3.60
N GLU A 118 0.95 -9.32 -3.87
CA GLU A 118 1.29 -8.00 -3.40
C GLU A 118 1.50 -7.97 -1.88
N LYS A 119 2.60 -7.36 -1.50
CA LYS A 119 3.03 -7.16 -0.12
C LYS A 119 3.29 -5.68 0.08
N ILE A 120 2.65 -5.07 1.08
CA ILE A 120 2.87 -3.67 1.44
C ILE A 120 3.47 -3.61 2.84
N SER A 121 4.67 -3.04 2.96
CA SER A 121 5.28 -2.71 4.24
C SER A 121 4.90 -1.28 4.62
N MET A 122 4.24 -1.11 5.76
CA MET A 122 3.76 0.18 6.25
C MET A 122 4.63 0.68 7.38
N TYR A 123 4.96 1.95 7.36
CA TYR A 123 5.82 2.62 8.33
C TYR A 123 5.07 3.76 9.01
N VAL A 124 5.49 4.13 10.21
CA VAL A 124 5.15 5.42 10.83
C VAL A 124 6.36 6.32 10.66
N ALA A 125 6.12 7.55 10.22
CA ALA A 125 7.14 8.59 10.11
C ALA A 125 6.80 9.74 11.05
N SER A 126 7.77 10.15 11.86
CA SER A 126 7.67 11.28 12.79
C SER A 126 8.90 12.18 12.67
N GLU A 127 8.87 13.32 13.36
CA GLU A 127 9.93 14.33 13.23
C GLU A 127 10.07 14.80 11.77
N LEU A 128 8.92 15.23 11.22
CA LEU A 128 8.82 15.59 9.81
C LEU A 128 9.58 16.90 9.52
N ILE A 129 10.40 16.85 8.49
CA ILE A 129 11.20 18.01 8.01
C ILE A 129 10.64 18.40 6.64
N PRO A 130 10.27 19.67 6.44
CA PRO A 130 9.86 20.16 5.13
C PRO A 130 10.92 19.89 4.06
N SER A 131 10.48 19.42 2.90
CA SER A 131 11.27 19.13 1.73
C SER A 131 10.51 19.59 0.48
N LYS A 132 11.01 19.25 -0.69
CA LYS A 132 10.34 19.56 -1.95
C LYS A 132 9.55 18.32 -2.42
N GLN A 133 8.25 18.51 -2.68
CA GLN A 133 7.43 17.54 -3.40
C GLN A 133 8.00 17.34 -4.81
N ASN A 134 8.04 16.11 -5.28
CA ASN A 134 8.59 15.75 -6.59
C ASN A 134 7.79 14.59 -7.19
N LEU A 135 6.58 14.90 -7.65
CA LEU A 135 5.69 13.94 -8.28
C LEU A 135 6.25 13.49 -9.64
N ASP A 136 5.90 12.27 -10.02
CA ASP A 136 6.14 11.78 -11.36
C ASP A 136 5.35 12.62 -12.40
N GLU A 137 5.79 12.64 -13.66
CA GLU A 137 5.24 13.49 -14.73
C GLU A 137 3.71 13.36 -14.89
N ASN A 138 3.17 12.16 -14.65
CA ASN A 138 1.74 11.86 -14.80
C ASN A 138 1.03 11.64 -13.46
N GLU A 139 1.64 12.06 -12.35
CA GLU A 139 1.10 11.95 -11.02
C GLU A 139 0.50 13.27 -10.56
N PHE A 140 -0.77 13.24 -10.15
CA PHE A 140 -1.52 14.41 -9.68
C PHE A 140 -2.19 14.08 -8.36
N LEU A 141 -1.72 14.67 -7.28
CA LEU A 141 -2.29 14.51 -5.95
C LEU A 141 -2.25 15.83 -5.15
N ASN A 142 -3.11 15.94 -4.16
CA ASN A 142 -3.10 17.01 -3.18
C ASN A 142 -2.75 16.45 -1.80
N VAL A 143 -1.99 17.23 -1.04
CA VAL A 143 -1.64 16.89 0.35
C VAL A 143 -2.68 17.51 1.27
N GLU A 144 -3.25 16.71 2.17
CA GLU A 144 -4.23 17.13 3.18
C GLU A 144 -3.74 16.72 4.57
N THR A 145 -4.08 17.49 5.59
CA THR A 145 -3.71 17.18 6.98
C THR A 145 -4.97 16.98 7.81
N HIS A 146 -5.04 15.86 8.54
CA HIS A 146 -6.22 15.46 9.31
C HIS A 146 -5.84 15.00 10.73
N SER A 147 -6.77 15.14 11.69
CA SER A 147 -6.65 14.44 12.97
C SER A 147 -6.97 12.96 12.78
N ILE A 148 -6.39 12.11 13.62
CA ILE A 148 -6.65 10.66 13.55
C ILE A 148 -8.13 10.34 13.79
N GLU A 149 -8.80 11.07 14.70
CA GLU A 149 -10.22 10.89 15.00
C GLU A 149 -11.09 11.17 13.76
N SER A 150 -10.76 12.25 13.03
CA SER A 150 -11.46 12.58 11.77
C SER A 150 -11.30 11.49 10.73
N LEU A 151 -10.08 10.93 10.56
CA LEU A 151 -9.83 9.85 9.63
C LEU A 151 -10.56 8.56 10.01
N ILE A 152 -10.58 8.21 11.30
CA ILE A 152 -11.35 7.08 11.81
C ILE A 152 -12.85 7.26 11.54
N GLN A 153 -13.38 8.46 11.75
CA GLN A 153 -14.77 8.77 11.42
C GLN A 153 -15.04 8.60 9.91
N MET A 154 -14.13 9.07 9.06
CA MET A 154 -14.25 8.90 7.59
C MET A 154 -14.20 7.44 7.15
N ILE A 155 -13.47 6.58 7.86
CA ILE A 155 -13.49 5.12 7.62
C ILE A 155 -14.88 4.55 7.93
N TYR A 156 -15.45 4.87 9.10
CA TYR A 156 -16.79 4.36 9.48
C TYR A 156 -17.90 4.90 8.59
N GLU A 157 -17.75 6.10 8.04
CA GLU A 157 -18.66 6.69 7.07
C GLU A 157 -18.49 6.14 5.64
N GLY A 158 -17.51 5.27 5.40
CA GLY A 158 -17.20 4.73 4.08
C GLY A 158 -16.59 5.71 3.09
N LYS A 159 -16.09 6.85 3.58
CA LYS A 159 -15.36 7.84 2.76
C LYS A 159 -13.94 7.37 2.44
N ILE A 160 -13.29 6.71 3.39
CA ILE A 160 -12.00 6.02 3.21
C ILE A 160 -12.28 4.53 3.09
N GLN A 161 -11.94 3.95 1.94
CA GLN A 161 -12.20 2.54 1.62
C GLN A 161 -10.93 1.80 1.17
N ASP A 162 -9.83 2.50 0.99
CA ASP A 162 -8.55 1.89 0.62
C ASP A 162 -8.00 1.03 1.76
N SER A 163 -7.74 -0.24 1.47
CA SER A 163 -7.39 -1.24 2.48
C SER A 163 -6.10 -0.93 3.23
N LYS A 164 -5.04 -0.50 2.52
CA LYS A 164 -3.77 -0.14 3.17
C LYS A 164 -3.94 1.05 4.10
N THR A 165 -4.71 2.05 3.67
CA THR A 165 -4.99 3.25 4.47
C THR A 165 -5.77 2.90 5.73
N ILE A 166 -6.85 2.10 5.60
CA ILE A 166 -7.64 1.66 6.77
C ILE A 166 -6.76 0.89 7.75
N VAL A 167 -6.01 -0.10 7.28
CA VAL A 167 -5.16 -0.93 8.15
C VAL A 167 -4.06 -0.08 8.81
N GLY A 168 -3.41 0.81 8.06
CA GLY A 168 -2.37 1.71 8.57
C GLY A 168 -2.89 2.62 9.68
N LEU A 169 -4.00 3.32 9.40
CA LEU A 169 -4.62 4.26 10.34
C LEU A 169 -5.14 3.55 11.61
N MET A 170 -5.85 2.43 11.46
CA MET A 170 -6.38 1.67 12.60
C MET A 170 -5.26 1.09 13.47
N THR A 171 -4.19 0.59 12.85
CA THR A 171 -3.04 0.06 13.60
C THR A 171 -2.29 1.18 14.31
N TYR A 172 -2.07 2.32 13.65
CA TYR A 172 -1.48 3.51 14.27
C TYR A 172 -2.29 3.97 15.48
N TYR A 173 -3.61 4.11 15.31
CA TYR A 173 -4.52 4.54 16.37
C TYR A 173 -4.46 3.62 17.60
N HIS A 174 -4.49 2.31 17.38
CA HIS A 174 -4.42 1.34 18.47
C HIS A 174 -3.06 1.29 19.17
N LYS A 175 -1.98 1.52 18.44
CA LYS A 175 -0.62 1.40 19.01
C LYS A 175 -0.15 2.66 19.73
N TYR A 176 -0.58 3.85 19.26
CA TYR A 176 -0.01 5.13 19.71
C TYR A 176 -1.03 6.11 20.33
N CYS A 177 -2.34 5.90 20.14
CA CYS A 177 -3.37 6.84 20.60
C CYS A 177 -4.31 6.27 21.66
N LYS A 178 -4.21 4.98 22.00
CA LYS A 178 -5.02 4.31 23.05
C LYS A 178 -4.20 3.79 24.20
#